data_882c414b04a0a866e46e4ff241586cbc
#
_entry.id   882c414b04a0a866e46e4ff241586cbc
#
_cell.length_a   1.000
_cell.length_b   1.000
_cell.length_c   1.000
_cell.angle_alpha   90.00
_cell.angle_beta   90.00
_cell.angle_gamma   90.00
#
_symmetry.space_group_name_H-M   'P 1'
#
loop_
_entity.id
_entity.type
_entity.pdbx_description
1 polymer ?
#
loop_
_entity_poly.entity_id
_entity_poly.type
_entity_poly.pdbx_seq_one_letter_code
_entity_poly.pdbx_strand_id
1 'polypeptide(L)'
;NEYVYYIAKPKPKVDNVYYDFAELVEAIQNNPEGEYKIGQSLNATNIKPNGKSYITKKFKGTLTSTDGNRFAIHNLSNPLFDVIENSTIKDLIFSNVNINKPGTDQIATLAKDATNTTIENVKITGSIVGGNDVAGVVNNLNNGSKMKNVSVIGKLRTEGKKGWSISGLVNNQRKANIEKVYTDVEITGERARGSALVSTLDRGMDPMDVRANGHIKKAVA
;
A
#
# COMPACT_ATOMS: atom_id res chain seq x y z
N ASN A 1 5.83 18.18 -43.92
CA ASN A 1 5.47 18.15 -42.49
C ASN A 1 6.70 17.70 -41.69
N GLU A 2 7.39 18.63 -41.08
CA GLU A 2 8.48 18.33 -40.16
C GLU A 2 7.85 18.00 -38.80
N TYR A 3 8.08 16.79 -38.29
CA TYR A 3 7.73 16.40 -36.94
C TYR A 3 8.90 16.76 -36.01
N VAL A 4 8.68 17.73 -35.13
CA VAL A 4 9.67 18.08 -34.11
C VAL A 4 9.47 17.12 -32.93
N TYR A 5 10.41 16.20 -32.75
CA TYR A 5 10.43 15.32 -31.56
C TYR A 5 11.19 16.04 -30.44
N TYR A 6 10.47 16.34 -29.36
CA TYR A 6 11.11 16.79 -28.13
C TYR A 6 11.69 15.58 -27.40
N ILE A 7 12.97 15.35 -27.54
CA ILE A 7 13.68 14.39 -26.67
C ILE A 7 13.88 15.10 -25.33
N ALA A 8 13.13 14.69 -24.32
CA ALA A 8 13.35 15.17 -22.96
C ALA A 8 14.80 14.83 -22.56
N LYS A 9 15.57 15.84 -22.16
CA LYS A 9 16.92 15.61 -21.64
C LYS A 9 16.84 14.67 -20.46
N PRO A 10 17.68 13.62 -20.36
CA PRO A 10 17.73 12.78 -19.18
C PRO A 10 17.94 13.66 -17.95
N LYS A 11 17.11 13.48 -16.93
CA LYS A 11 17.33 14.16 -15.65
C LYS A 11 18.66 13.66 -15.07
N PRO A 12 19.52 14.56 -14.53
CA PRO A 12 20.75 14.13 -13.91
C PRO A 12 20.45 13.13 -12.79
N LYS A 13 21.21 12.02 -12.75
CA LYS A 13 21.11 11.06 -11.64
C LYS A 13 21.50 11.77 -10.36
N VAL A 14 20.55 11.85 -9.42
CA VAL A 14 20.79 12.26 -8.04
C VAL A 14 20.79 10.99 -7.20
N ASP A 15 21.76 10.83 -6.31
CA ASP A 15 21.88 9.66 -5.46
C ASP A 15 20.57 9.41 -4.71
N ASN A 16 20.11 8.14 -4.72
CA ASN A 16 18.88 7.68 -4.09
C ASN A 16 17.57 8.31 -4.58
N VAL A 17 17.58 9.05 -5.70
CA VAL A 17 16.38 9.58 -6.36
C VAL A 17 16.07 8.79 -7.63
N TYR A 18 14.83 8.28 -7.71
CA TYR A 18 14.40 7.41 -8.79
C TYR A 18 13.31 8.07 -9.64
N TYR A 19 13.41 7.89 -10.94
CA TYR A 19 12.50 8.43 -11.95
C TYR A 19 11.86 7.32 -12.79
N ASP A 20 12.14 6.04 -12.47
CA ASP A 20 11.62 4.85 -13.14
C ASP A 20 11.27 3.79 -12.10
N PHE A 21 10.11 3.13 -12.28
CA PHE A 21 9.62 2.17 -11.31
C PHE A 21 10.44 0.87 -11.29
N ALA A 22 10.87 0.39 -12.46
CA ALA A 22 11.68 -0.83 -12.53
C ALA A 22 13.05 -0.62 -11.85
N GLU A 23 13.69 0.54 -12.08
CA GLU A 23 14.95 0.90 -11.42
C GLU A 23 14.78 1.00 -9.89
N LEU A 24 13.68 1.60 -9.41
CA LEU A 24 13.38 1.68 -7.99
C LEU A 24 13.23 0.29 -7.38
N VAL A 25 12.45 -0.58 -7.99
CA VAL A 25 12.22 -1.96 -7.52
C VAL A 25 13.53 -2.73 -7.46
N GLU A 26 14.35 -2.67 -8.50
CA GLU A 26 15.65 -3.33 -8.55
C GLU A 26 16.58 -2.82 -7.44
N ALA A 27 16.65 -1.51 -7.25
CA ALA A 27 17.48 -0.91 -6.23
C ALA A 27 17.07 -1.35 -4.82
N ILE A 28 15.78 -1.33 -4.51
CA ILE A 28 15.27 -1.77 -3.20
C ILE A 28 15.49 -3.28 -3.02
N GLN A 29 15.23 -4.09 -4.06
CA GLN A 29 15.44 -5.54 -4.00
C GLN A 29 16.92 -5.88 -3.73
N ASN A 30 17.85 -5.08 -4.25
CA ASN A 30 19.30 -5.28 -4.01
C ASN A 30 19.76 -4.75 -2.64
N ASN A 31 19.21 -3.63 -2.18
CA ASN A 31 19.51 -3.05 -0.87
C ASN A 31 18.23 -2.67 -0.12
N PRO A 32 17.58 -3.60 0.57
CA PRO A 32 16.29 -3.33 1.24
C PRO A 32 16.40 -2.46 2.50
N GLU A 33 17.59 -2.05 2.92
CA GLU A 33 17.85 -1.19 4.08
C GLU A 33 18.18 0.25 3.69
N GLY A 34 18.14 0.57 2.39
CA GLY A 34 18.51 1.88 1.86
C GLY A 34 17.44 2.97 2.05
N GLU A 35 17.82 4.19 1.75
CA GLU A 35 16.93 5.34 1.64
C GLU A 35 16.61 5.61 0.18
N TYR A 36 15.33 5.71 -0.14
CA TYR A 36 14.85 5.86 -1.51
C TYR A 36 13.88 7.04 -1.62
N LYS A 37 14.10 7.88 -2.61
CA LYS A 37 13.19 8.99 -2.96
C LYS A 37 12.72 8.85 -4.41
N ILE A 38 11.45 9.10 -4.68
CA ILE A 38 10.98 9.25 -6.05
C ILE A 38 10.97 10.72 -6.44
N GLY A 39 11.52 11.03 -7.60
CA GLY A 39 11.68 12.41 -8.09
C GLY A 39 10.60 12.85 -9.08
N GLN A 40 9.71 11.95 -9.41
CA GLN A 40 8.50 12.15 -10.21
C GLN A 40 7.51 11.01 -9.96
N SER A 41 6.31 11.13 -10.50
CA SER A 41 5.37 10.00 -10.49
C SER A 41 5.88 8.86 -11.37
N LEU A 42 5.77 7.63 -10.86
CA LEU A 42 6.25 6.40 -11.48
C LEU A 42 5.09 5.55 -11.96
N ASN A 43 5.33 4.70 -12.95
CA ASN A 43 4.32 3.81 -13.52
C ASN A 43 4.77 2.35 -13.47
N ALA A 44 3.98 1.52 -12.79
CA ALA A 44 4.24 0.09 -12.65
C ALA A 44 3.65 -0.77 -13.78
N THR A 45 3.01 -0.16 -14.78
CA THR A 45 2.41 -0.89 -15.91
C THR A 45 3.46 -1.75 -16.61
N ASN A 46 3.14 -3.02 -16.82
CA ASN A 46 4.01 -4.01 -17.46
C ASN A 46 5.33 -4.33 -16.73
N ILE A 47 5.54 -3.80 -15.53
CA ILE A 47 6.67 -4.19 -14.71
C ILE A 47 6.35 -5.49 -13.98
N LYS A 48 7.18 -6.50 -14.22
CA LYS A 48 7.00 -7.83 -13.62
C LYS A 48 7.42 -7.80 -12.14
N PRO A 49 6.56 -8.25 -11.21
CA PRO A 49 6.96 -8.40 -9.81
C PRO A 49 7.98 -9.55 -9.64
N ASN A 50 8.81 -9.47 -8.60
CA ASN A 50 9.80 -10.50 -8.28
C ASN A 50 9.19 -11.77 -7.67
N GLY A 51 7.93 -11.70 -7.24
CA GLY A 51 7.20 -12.81 -6.65
C GLY A 51 5.74 -12.45 -6.39
N LYS A 52 5.26 -12.67 -5.17
CA LYS A 52 3.91 -12.24 -4.76
C LYS A 52 3.81 -10.71 -4.66
N SER A 53 4.93 -10.04 -4.44
CA SER A 53 5.09 -8.60 -4.43
C SER A 53 6.19 -8.15 -5.40
N TYR A 54 6.30 -6.84 -5.62
CA TYR A 54 7.41 -6.29 -6.43
C TYR A 54 8.74 -6.45 -5.70
N ILE A 55 8.77 -6.28 -4.39
CA ILE A 55 9.95 -6.41 -3.55
C ILE A 55 9.70 -7.54 -2.55
N THR A 56 10.45 -8.63 -2.70
CA THR A 56 10.28 -9.87 -1.90
C THR A 56 11.19 -9.92 -0.69
N LYS A 57 12.27 -9.14 -0.69
CA LYS A 57 13.09 -8.98 0.51
C LYS A 57 12.38 -8.10 1.54
N LYS A 58 12.57 -8.42 2.82
CA LYS A 58 12.06 -7.60 3.91
C LYS A 58 12.63 -6.18 3.81
N PHE A 59 11.76 -5.20 3.61
CA PHE A 59 12.16 -3.80 3.52
C PHE A 59 12.34 -3.20 4.91
N LYS A 60 13.50 -2.61 5.13
CA LYS A 60 13.88 -1.95 6.40
C LYS A 60 14.38 -0.51 6.18
N GLY A 61 14.10 0.04 5.04
CA GLY A 61 14.57 1.34 4.61
C GLY A 61 13.52 2.44 4.70
N THR A 62 13.76 3.49 3.94
CA THR A 62 12.86 4.63 3.77
C THR A 62 12.46 4.76 2.31
N LEU A 63 11.18 4.94 2.04
CA LEU A 63 10.64 5.27 0.72
C LEU A 63 9.76 6.52 0.82
N THR A 64 10.17 7.59 0.15
CA THR A 64 9.48 8.88 0.15
C THR A 64 9.48 9.52 -1.24
N SER A 65 8.78 10.65 -1.40
CA SER A 65 9.04 11.57 -2.50
C SER A 65 10.20 12.51 -2.17
N THR A 66 10.77 13.17 -3.17
CA THR A 66 11.69 14.29 -2.95
C THR A 66 11.03 15.41 -2.15
N ASP A 67 11.82 16.17 -1.42
CA ASP A 67 11.36 17.14 -0.41
C ASP A 67 10.31 18.11 -0.96
N GLY A 68 9.23 18.27 -0.19
CA GLY A 68 8.10 19.13 -0.57
C GLY A 68 7.15 18.54 -1.62
N ASN A 69 7.42 17.33 -2.11
CA ASN A 69 6.59 16.67 -3.10
C ASN A 69 5.82 15.47 -2.52
N ARG A 70 4.78 15.08 -3.24
CA ARG A 70 3.99 13.87 -2.99
C ARG A 70 3.64 13.24 -4.33
N PHE A 71 4.60 12.51 -4.89
CA PHE A 71 4.44 11.86 -6.18
C PHE A 71 3.67 10.55 -6.08
N ALA A 72 3.18 10.10 -7.22
CA ALA A 72 2.41 8.87 -7.31
C ALA A 72 3.23 7.70 -7.85
N ILE A 73 2.91 6.50 -7.36
CA ILE A 73 3.21 5.23 -8.03
C ILE A 73 1.89 4.71 -8.58
N HIS A 74 1.80 4.66 -9.91
CA HIS A 74 0.59 4.29 -10.63
C HIS A 74 0.57 2.81 -10.99
N ASN A 75 -0.64 2.23 -11.04
CA ASN A 75 -0.92 0.96 -11.69
C ASN A 75 -0.22 -0.26 -11.06
N LEU A 76 -0.07 -0.29 -9.73
CA LEU A 76 0.39 -1.51 -9.07
C LEU A 76 -0.58 -2.67 -9.34
N SER A 77 -0.04 -3.80 -9.82
CA SER A 77 -0.78 -5.05 -10.03
C SER A 77 -0.48 -6.13 -8.97
N ASN A 78 0.42 -5.82 -8.06
CA ASN A 78 0.82 -6.64 -6.92
C ASN A 78 1.11 -5.73 -5.72
N PRO A 79 1.14 -6.26 -4.49
CA PRO A 79 1.68 -5.54 -3.34
C PRO A 79 3.08 -5.01 -3.62
N LEU A 80 3.41 -3.85 -3.07
CA LEU A 80 4.74 -3.29 -3.28
C LEU A 80 5.81 -4.13 -2.57
N PHE A 81 5.57 -4.49 -1.31
CA PHE A 81 6.47 -5.30 -0.48
C PHE A 81 5.78 -6.58 0.02
N ASP A 82 6.55 -7.60 0.35
CA ASP A 82 6.06 -8.72 1.16
C ASP A 82 5.93 -8.32 2.63
N VAL A 83 7.01 -7.82 3.22
CA VAL A 83 7.09 -7.43 4.63
C VAL A 83 7.90 -6.15 4.77
N ILE A 84 7.44 -5.25 5.63
CA ILE A 84 8.14 -4.03 6.02
C ILE A 84 8.39 -4.01 7.53
N GLU A 85 9.61 -3.64 7.93
CA GLU A 85 10.04 -3.64 9.32
C GLU A 85 11.06 -2.50 9.57
N ASN A 86 10.93 -1.80 10.68
CA ASN A 86 11.83 -0.68 11.02
C ASN A 86 11.92 0.36 9.87
N SER A 87 10.82 0.66 9.23
CA SER A 87 10.76 1.39 7.95
C SER A 87 9.97 2.68 8.04
N THR A 88 10.16 3.54 7.05
CA THR A 88 9.32 4.72 6.82
C THR A 88 8.82 4.74 5.39
N ILE A 89 7.50 4.80 5.23
CA ILE A 89 6.80 4.99 3.95
C ILE A 89 6.03 6.30 4.05
N LYS A 90 6.43 7.32 3.30
CA LYS A 90 5.92 8.67 3.53
C LYS A 90 5.79 9.48 2.24
N ASP A 91 4.82 10.41 2.25
CA ASP A 91 4.64 11.39 1.17
C ASP A 91 4.45 10.75 -0.22
N LEU A 92 3.57 9.76 -0.30
CA LEU A 92 3.33 8.99 -1.52
C LEU A 92 1.84 8.86 -1.85
N ILE A 93 1.57 8.73 -3.14
CA ILE A 93 0.26 8.38 -3.66
C ILE A 93 0.40 7.03 -4.40
N PHE A 94 -0.42 6.06 -4.06
CA PHE A 94 -0.58 4.84 -4.85
C PHE A 94 -1.91 4.95 -5.59
N SER A 95 -1.85 5.20 -6.89
CA SER A 95 -3.06 5.47 -7.67
C SER A 95 -3.34 4.40 -8.70
N ASN A 96 -4.62 4.21 -8.96
CA ASN A 96 -5.08 3.19 -9.89
C ASN A 96 -4.49 1.81 -9.59
N VAL A 97 -4.41 1.47 -8.30
CA VAL A 97 -4.02 0.13 -7.85
C VAL A 97 -5.02 -0.86 -8.43
N ASN A 98 -4.54 -1.91 -9.06
CA ASN A 98 -5.36 -2.97 -9.62
C ASN A 98 -4.76 -4.33 -9.30
N ILE A 99 -4.85 -4.73 -8.04
CA ILE A 99 -4.36 -6.02 -7.56
C ILE A 99 -5.48 -7.04 -7.68
N ASN A 100 -5.31 -8.03 -8.55
CA ASN A 100 -6.27 -9.10 -8.76
C ASN A 100 -5.61 -10.47 -8.52
N LYS A 101 -5.69 -10.96 -7.28
CA LYS A 101 -5.04 -12.19 -6.79
C LYS A 101 -6.02 -13.05 -5.99
N PRO A 102 -7.12 -13.54 -6.58
CA PRO A 102 -8.20 -14.23 -5.88
C PRO A 102 -7.76 -15.49 -5.13
N GLY A 103 -6.67 -16.12 -5.55
CA GLY A 103 -6.09 -17.30 -4.88
C GLY A 103 -5.04 -16.98 -3.80
N THR A 104 -4.74 -15.71 -3.54
CA THR A 104 -3.67 -15.32 -2.60
C THR A 104 -4.28 -14.67 -1.37
N ASP A 105 -3.94 -15.22 -0.21
CA ASP A 105 -4.35 -14.69 1.09
C ASP A 105 -3.45 -13.53 1.54
N GLN A 106 -3.98 -12.68 2.42
CA GLN A 106 -3.28 -11.56 3.04
C GLN A 106 -2.72 -10.55 2.03
N ILE A 107 -3.57 -10.08 1.14
CA ILE A 107 -3.26 -9.10 0.11
C ILE A 107 -3.58 -7.68 0.59
N ALA A 108 -2.68 -6.76 0.33
CA ALA A 108 -2.84 -5.32 0.57
C ALA A 108 -1.97 -4.52 -0.41
N THR A 109 -2.13 -3.19 -0.45
CA THR A 109 -1.34 -2.35 -1.37
C THR A 109 0.14 -2.33 -1.02
N LEU A 110 0.49 -2.13 0.26
CA LEU A 110 1.89 -1.98 0.67
C LEU A 110 2.53 -3.32 1.02
N ALA A 111 1.97 -4.04 1.97
CA ALA A 111 2.58 -5.27 2.45
C ALA A 111 1.57 -6.15 3.21
N LYS A 112 1.94 -7.40 3.41
CA LYS A 112 1.28 -8.29 4.35
C LYS A 112 1.47 -7.81 5.79
N ASP A 113 2.71 -7.57 6.21
CA ASP A 113 3.07 -7.21 7.57
C ASP A 113 3.88 -5.92 7.61
N ALA A 114 3.58 -5.06 8.59
CA ALA A 114 4.33 -3.88 8.95
C ALA A 114 4.62 -3.89 10.44
N THR A 115 5.89 -3.83 10.83
CA THR A 115 6.33 -3.83 12.23
C THR A 115 7.28 -2.67 12.47
N ASN A 116 7.10 -1.93 13.56
CA ASN A 116 7.92 -0.75 13.91
C ASN A 116 8.10 0.18 12.69
N THR A 117 7.02 0.42 11.95
CA THR A 117 7.02 1.13 10.67
C THR A 117 6.14 2.36 10.75
N THR A 118 6.61 3.46 10.19
CA THR A 118 5.83 4.68 10.03
C THR A 118 5.25 4.74 8.61
N ILE A 119 3.93 4.85 8.50
CA ILE A 119 3.20 5.08 7.26
C ILE A 119 2.50 6.44 7.41
N GLU A 120 2.98 7.45 6.71
CA GLU A 120 2.51 8.82 6.90
C GLU A 120 2.28 9.54 5.58
N ASN A 121 1.21 10.34 5.52
CA ASN A 121 0.88 11.13 4.34
C ASN A 121 0.80 10.27 3.06
N VAL A 122 0.03 9.18 3.12
CA VAL A 122 -0.14 8.22 2.03
C VAL A 122 -1.61 8.19 1.57
N LYS A 123 -1.80 8.26 0.26
CA LYS A 123 -3.11 8.08 -0.36
C LYS A 123 -3.10 6.87 -1.27
N ILE A 124 -4.14 6.04 -1.17
CA ILE A 124 -4.31 4.85 -2.00
C ILE A 124 -5.66 4.94 -2.72
N THR A 125 -5.65 4.71 -4.02
CA THR A 125 -6.88 4.60 -4.83
C THR A 125 -6.83 3.38 -5.74
N GLY A 126 -7.95 2.69 -5.90
CA GLY A 126 -8.05 1.57 -6.85
C GLY A 126 -8.84 0.37 -6.35
N SER A 127 -8.48 -0.81 -6.80
CA SER A 127 -9.18 -2.06 -6.50
C SER A 127 -8.22 -3.15 -6.07
N ILE A 128 -8.61 -3.91 -5.07
CA ILE A 128 -7.85 -5.06 -4.57
C ILE A 128 -8.78 -6.26 -4.46
N VAL A 129 -8.42 -7.35 -5.11
CA VAL A 129 -9.06 -8.66 -5.00
C VAL A 129 -8.05 -9.66 -4.45
N GLY A 130 -8.41 -10.34 -3.38
CA GLY A 130 -7.59 -11.38 -2.76
C GLY A 130 -8.37 -12.64 -2.46
N GLY A 131 -7.69 -13.64 -1.94
CA GLY A 131 -8.29 -14.86 -1.42
C GLY A 131 -8.99 -14.59 -0.09
N ASN A 132 -8.28 -14.79 1.01
CA ASN A 132 -8.73 -14.43 2.35
C ASN A 132 -7.85 -13.29 2.88
N ASP A 133 -8.35 -12.47 3.80
CA ASP A 133 -7.66 -11.30 4.34
C ASP A 133 -7.20 -10.30 3.28
N VAL A 134 -8.02 -9.31 3.03
CA VAL A 134 -7.73 -8.19 2.13
C VAL A 134 -7.73 -6.90 2.93
N ALA A 135 -6.73 -6.06 2.74
CA ALA A 135 -6.66 -4.74 3.37
C ALA A 135 -6.22 -3.66 2.39
N GLY A 136 -6.66 -2.43 2.61
CA GLY A 136 -6.27 -1.32 1.75
C GLY A 136 -4.79 -0.98 1.84
N VAL A 137 -4.20 -1.00 3.03
CA VAL A 137 -2.82 -0.55 3.28
C VAL A 137 -1.89 -1.71 3.59
N VAL A 138 -2.07 -2.37 4.72
CA VAL A 138 -1.35 -3.59 5.17
C VAL A 138 -2.32 -4.53 5.87
N ASN A 139 -2.07 -5.83 5.86
CA ASN A 139 -2.93 -6.75 6.62
C ASN A 139 -2.67 -6.66 8.12
N ASN A 140 -1.42 -6.63 8.53
CA ASN A 140 -1.06 -6.57 9.95
C ASN A 140 -0.18 -5.34 10.21
N LEU A 141 -0.66 -4.47 11.08
CA LEU A 141 0.08 -3.31 11.59
C LEU A 141 0.50 -3.64 13.03
N ASN A 142 1.78 -3.93 13.22
CA ASN A 142 2.31 -4.52 14.44
C ASN A 142 3.16 -3.55 15.26
N ASN A 143 3.56 -4.02 16.43
CA ASN A 143 4.33 -3.35 17.48
C ASN A 143 5.15 -2.15 17.04
N GLY A 144 4.87 -0.99 17.64
CA GLY A 144 5.60 0.25 17.43
C GLY A 144 5.26 0.97 16.11
N SER A 145 4.41 0.38 15.26
CA SER A 145 4.01 1.00 14.00
C SER A 145 3.07 2.18 14.21
N LYS A 146 3.15 3.15 13.31
CA LYS A 146 2.32 4.35 13.29
C LYS A 146 1.75 4.56 11.89
N MET A 147 0.46 4.85 11.81
CA MET A 147 -0.21 5.24 10.58
C MET A 147 -0.88 6.59 10.80
N LYS A 148 -0.50 7.60 10.02
CA LYS A 148 -0.99 8.97 10.16
C LYS A 148 -1.23 9.62 8.81
N ASN A 149 -2.35 10.35 8.70
CA ASN A 149 -2.74 11.03 7.47
C ASN A 149 -2.72 10.07 6.27
N VAL A 150 -3.45 8.97 6.40
CA VAL A 150 -3.57 7.93 5.37
C VAL A 150 -5.01 7.85 4.90
N SER A 151 -5.21 7.76 3.60
CA SER A 151 -6.53 7.59 3.00
C SER A 151 -6.57 6.45 1.98
N VAL A 152 -7.69 5.73 1.96
CA VAL A 152 -7.97 4.66 1.00
C VAL A 152 -9.34 4.90 0.36
N ILE A 153 -9.39 4.97 -0.96
CA ILE A 153 -10.61 5.14 -1.74
C ILE A 153 -10.66 4.07 -2.81
N GLY A 154 -11.69 3.24 -2.83
CA GLY A 154 -11.80 2.23 -3.88
C GLY A 154 -12.62 1.02 -3.55
N LYS A 155 -12.23 -0.14 -4.11
CA LYS A 155 -12.97 -1.38 -3.98
C LYS A 155 -12.09 -2.49 -3.45
N LEU A 156 -12.57 -3.17 -2.43
CA LEU A 156 -11.90 -4.31 -1.81
C LEU A 156 -12.80 -5.54 -1.92
N ARG A 157 -12.25 -6.66 -2.36
CA ARG A 157 -13.00 -7.89 -2.53
C ARG A 157 -12.20 -9.11 -2.07
N THR A 158 -12.87 -10.03 -1.38
CA THR A 158 -12.35 -11.36 -1.11
C THR A 158 -13.10 -12.40 -1.92
N GLU A 159 -12.39 -13.40 -2.42
CA GLU A 159 -12.96 -14.60 -3.03
C GLU A 159 -12.70 -15.86 -2.18
N GLY A 160 -12.05 -15.69 -1.04
CA GLY A 160 -11.80 -16.77 -0.09
C GLY A 160 -13.05 -17.19 0.67
N LYS A 161 -13.09 -18.47 1.07
CA LYS A 161 -14.25 -19.09 1.74
C LYS A 161 -14.03 -19.34 3.24
N LYS A 162 -12.91 -18.88 3.80
CA LYS A 162 -12.53 -19.15 5.19
C LYS A 162 -13.15 -18.21 6.22
N GLY A 163 -13.84 -17.14 5.79
CA GLY A 163 -14.48 -16.20 6.69
C GLY A 163 -13.51 -15.28 7.43
N TRP A 164 -12.37 -14.93 6.82
CA TRP A 164 -11.39 -14.02 7.38
C TRP A 164 -11.79 -12.55 7.15
N SER A 165 -10.85 -11.63 7.20
CA SER A 165 -11.16 -10.21 7.30
C SER A 165 -10.93 -9.45 5.98
N ILE A 166 -11.73 -8.41 5.80
CA ILE A 166 -11.54 -7.43 4.72
C ILE A 166 -11.73 -6.04 5.29
N SER A 167 -10.72 -5.18 5.19
CA SER A 167 -10.71 -3.88 5.87
C SER A 167 -10.18 -2.75 5.01
N GLY A 168 -10.77 -1.58 5.17
CA GLY A 168 -10.36 -0.37 4.44
C GLY A 168 -8.91 0.00 4.67
N LEU A 169 -8.36 -0.16 5.88
CA LEU A 169 -6.97 0.14 6.21
C LEU A 169 -6.18 -1.12 6.52
N VAL A 170 -6.45 -1.77 7.65
CA VAL A 170 -5.70 -2.91 8.17
C VAL A 170 -6.63 -3.97 8.74
N ASN A 171 -6.29 -5.23 8.62
CA ASN A 171 -7.07 -6.30 9.23
C ASN A 171 -6.75 -6.44 10.73
N ASN A 172 -5.49 -6.35 11.10
CA ASN A 172 -5.08 -6.46 12.49
C ASN A 172 -4.18 -5.29 12.90
N GLN A 173 -4.58 -4.59 13.96
CA GLN A 173 -3.80 -3.54 14.61
C GLN A 173 -3.35 -4.06 15.98
N ARG A 174 -2.05 -4.21 16.18
CA ARG A 174 -1.47 -4.78 17.40
C ARG A 174 -0.37 -3.87 17.94
N LYS A 175 -0.60 -3.27 19.11
CA LYS A 175 0.35 -2.34 19.74
C LYS A 175 0.90 -1.30 18.76
N ALA A 176 0.02 -0.73 17.95
CA ALA A 176 0.30 0.24 16.91
C ALA A 176 -0.71 1.38 16.99
N ASN A 177 -0.34 2.55 16.48
CA ASN A 177 -1.19 3.74 16.53
C ASN A 177 -1.70 4.10 15.13
N ILE A 178 -2.99 4.45 15.03
CA ILE A 178 -3.62 4.95 13.82
C ILE A 178 -4.32 6.27 14.15
N GLU A 179 -3.98 7.33 13.42
CA GLU A 179 -4.63 8.63 13.57
C GLU A 179 -4.80 9.37 12.23
N LYS A 180 -5.78 10.26 12.15
CA LYS A 180 -6.04 11.11 10.98
C LYS A 180 -6.16 10.30 9.69
N VAL A 181 -7.04 9.32 9.69
CA VAL A 181 -7.25 8.43 8.56
C VAL A 181 -8.64 8.61 7.95
N TYR A 182 -8.73 8.34 6.67
CA TYR A 182 -9.97 8.39 5.92
C TYR A 182 -10.10 7.17 5.02
N THR A 183 -11.28 6.57 4.97
CA THR A 183 -11.62 5.54 3.99
C THR A 183 -12.95 5.83 3.31
N ASP A 184 -12.99 5.56 2.01
CA ASP A 184 -14.21 5.51 1.22
C ASP A 184 -14.12 4.27 0.33
N VAL A 185 -14.61 3.14 0.84
CA VAL A 185 -14.39 1.84 0.23
C VAL A 185 -15.68 1.05 0.03
N GLU A 186 -15.81 0.42 -1.13
CA GLU A 186 -16.79 -0.62 -1.37
C GLU A 186 -16.15 -1.97 -1.02
N ILE A 187 -16.73 -2.68 -0.06
CA ILE A 187 -16.25 -3.97 0.41
C ILE A 187 -17.21 -5.07 -0.05
N THR A 188 -16.67 -6.11 -0.68
CA THR A 188 -17.44 -7.27 -1.13
C THR A 188 -16.75 -8.57 -0.71
N GLY A 189 -17.51 -9.48 -0.10
CA GLY A 189 -17.03 -10.81 0.29
C GLY A 189 -18.17 -11.67 0.80
N GLU A 190 -18.21 -12.94 0.41
CA GLU A 190 -19.33 -13.83 0.78
C GLU A 190 -19.27 -14.33 2.21
N ARG A 191 -18.07 -14.44 2.78
CA ARG A 191 -17.84 -15.02 4.12
C ARG A 191 -16.82 -14.24 4.95
N ALA A 192 -16.47 -13.03 4.54
CA ALA A 192 -15.48 -12.22 5.24
C ALA A 192 -16.14 -11.27 6.24
N ARG A 193 -15.42 -10.97 7.32
CA ARG A 193 -15.78 -9.87 8.23
C ARG A 193 -15.34 -8.57 7.60
N GLY A 194 -16.30 -7.74 7.19
CA GLY A 194 -16.02 -6.44 6.57
C GLY A 194 -15.86 -5.34 7.61
N SER A 195 -14.84 -4.49 7.44
CA SER A 195 -14.65 -3.28 8.25
C SER A 195 -14.22 -2.11 7.37
N ALA A 196 -14.79 -0.94 7.60
CA ALA A 196 -14.37 0.26 6.88
C ALA A 196 -12.95 0.70 7.24
N LEU A 197 -12.47 0.42 8.44
CA LEU A 197 -11.16 0.83 8.94
C LEU A 197 -10.30 -0.38 9.34
N VAL A 198 -10.56 -0.94 10.50
CA VAL A 198 -9.77 -1.99 11.14
C VAL A 198 -10.68 -3.13 11.57
N SER A 199 -10.33 -4.37 11.26
CA SER A 199 -11.15 -5.53 11.64
C SER A 199 -10.90 -6.01 13.06
N THR A 200 -9.65 -6.05 13.48
CA THR A 200 -9.24 -6.48 14.83
C THR A 200 -8.19 -5.54 15.38
N LEU A 201 -8.37 -5.06 16.59
CA LEU A 201 -7.44 -4.18 17.27
C LEU A 201 -7.19 -4.62 18.71
N ASP A 202 -6.02 -4.30 19.24
CA ASP A 202 -5.71 -4.51 20.64
C ASP A 202 -6.50 -3.53 21.52
N ARG A 203 -6.84 -3.98 22.71
CA ARG A 203 -7.57 -3.14 23.67
C ARG A 203 -6.83 -1.84 23.96
N GLY A 204 -7.52 -0.73 23.90
CA GLY A 204 -6.96 0.60 24.11
C GLY A 204 -6.17 1.18 22.94
N MET A 205 -6.22 0.52 21.77
CA MET A 205 -5.57 0.97 20.53
C MET A 205 -6.58 1.56 19.53
N ASP A 206 -7.62 2.21 20.02
CA ASP A 206 -8.65 2.79 19.15
C ASP A 206 -8.02 3.82 18.18
N PRO A 207 -8.34 3.75 16.89
CA PRO A 207 -7.94 4.77 15.94
C PRO A 207 -8.50 6.15 16.30
N MET A 208 -7.67 7.18 16.16
CA MET A 208 -8.04 8.56 16.50
C MET A 208 -8.25 9.41 15.25
N ASP A 209 -9.18 10.38 15.35
CA ASP A 209 -9.50 11.32 14.25
C ASP A 209 -9.74 10.58 12.93
N VAL A 210 -10.74 9.73 12.94
CA VAL A 210 -11.03 8.82 11.82
C VAL A 210 -12.30 9.23 11.10
N ARG A 211 -12.30 9.05 9.78
CA ARG A 211 -13.50 9.15 8.95
C ARG A 211 -13.60 7.94 8.06
N ALA A 212 -14.75 7.31 8.07
CA ALA A 212 -15.03 6.19 7.19
C ALA A 212 -16.34 6.44 6.47
N ASN A 213 -16.29 6.31 5.17
CA ASN A 213 -17.43 6.24 4.28
C ASN A 213 -17.28 4.96 3.46
N GLY A 214 -18.37 4.29 3.16
CA GLY A 214 -18.25 3.06 2.39
C GLY A 214 -19.45 2.15 2.48
N HIS A 215 -19.47 1.17 1.58
CA HIS A 215 -20.53 0.19 1.47
C HIS A 215 -19.99 -1.22 1.63
N ILE A 216 -20.57 -1.99 2.54
CA ILE A 216 -20.26 -3.41 2.72
C ILE A 216 -21.36 -4.21 2.03
N LYS A 217 -21.00 -4.96 0.99
CA LYS A 217 -21.90 -5.84 0.24
C LYS A 217 -21.53 -7.29 0.48
N LYS A 218 -22.51 -8.13 0.86
CA LYS A 218 -22.34 -9.59 1.06
C LYS A 218 -21.18 -9.98 2.01
N ALA A 219 -20.71 -9.06 2.85
CA ALA A 219 -19.85 -9.44 3.96
C ALA A 219 -20.73 -9.92 5.12
N VAL A 220 -20.29 -10.93 5.82
CA VAL A 220 -20.94 -11.38 7.04
C VAL A 220 -20.52 -10.42 8.15
N ALA A 221 -21.49 -9.84 8.83
CA ALA A 221 -21.24 -9.00 9.99
C ALA A 221 -20.79 -9.86 11.20
#